data_0a7210ac5deddeda7568212b3ef1b13b
#
_entry.id   0a7210ac5deddeda7568212b3ef1b13b
#
_cell.length_a   1.000
_cell.length_b   1.000
_cell.length_c   1.000
_cell.angle_alpha   90.00
_cell.angle_beta   90.00
_cell.angle_gamma   90.00
#
_symmetry.space_group_name_H-M   'P 1'
#
loop_
_entity.id
_entity.type
_entity.pdbx_description
1 polymer ?
#
loop_
_entity_poly.entity_id
_entity_poly.type
_entity_poly.pdbx_seq_one_letter_code
_entity_poly.pdbx_strand_id
1 'polypeptide(L)'
;YVNEKGIRKGYGYELLQTLSGYTGWQFEYVTCDWSDCFEKLKNGEIDIIGGISYTEDRTQEMLFSDEPMGVEKYYLYADLSRADISASDYKTLNGKKVGVLMGTEPEVMLTEWEEKYGLKTEHVNISNNEDVKQKLANHEIDCFVSLEESFWAERGISTITRVGESGIYYAINKNRPDLKEELDNAMRALDEAAPFYTADLYKRYFSMDYTPILTGEEKAWLRKHGAIRMGFLASDSGVSTFDPATGEFTGVITDYIQFAADCLGNQELEFQLVGYDSKEAELDALKSGEIDMIFHCDQNPNLAEEYHFACTNTTWTSNLMAVTNKQHFNENNVNRIAVPQNKLSLKKYLAFYYPQWEIVD
;
A
#
# COMPACT_ATOMS: atom_id res chain seq x y z
N TYR A 1 22.75 -3.45 5.91
CA TYR A 1 23.52 -3.69 7.15
C TYR A 1 24.50 -4.85 6.97
N VAL A 2 25.46 -4.94 7.86
CA VAL A 2 26.40 -6.06 7.94
C VAL A 2 26.05 -6.86 9.18
N ASN A 3 25.81 -8.17 9.03
CA ASN A 3 25.47 -9.02 10.17
C ASN A 3 26.72 -9.39 11.00
N GLU A 4 26.52 -10.07 12.13
CA GLU A 4 27.60 -10.50 13.05
C GLU A 4 28.68 -11.38 12.39
N LYS A 5 28.36 -12.01 11.25
CA LYS A 5 29.27 -12.83 10.45
C LYS A 5 30.01 -12.04 9.35
N GLY A 6 29.86 -10.71 9.32
CA GLY A 6 30.44 -9.85 8.30
C GLY A 6 29.77 -9.93 6.93
N ILE A 7 28.57 -10.54 6.83
CA ILE A 7 27.83 -10.68 5.57
C ILE A 7 26.92 -9.47 5.40
N ARG A 8 26.99 -8.81 4.25
CA ARG A 8 26.06 -7.72 3.89
C ARG A 8 24.69 -8.30 3.55
N LYS A 9 23.65 -7.65 4.03
CA LYS A 9 22.25 -7.97 3.79
C LYS A 9 21.43 -6.69 3.80
N GLY A 10 20.20 -6.78 3.35
CA GLY A 10 19.22 -5.70 3.38
C GLY A 10 18.64 -5.45 2.00
N TYR A 11 17.47 -4.80 1.99
CA TYR A 11 16.71 -4.49 0.79
C TYR A 11 17.57 -3.84 -0.30
N GLY A 12 18.18 -2.70 0.00
CA GLY A 12 19.00 -1.96 -0.97
C GLY A 12 20.23 -2.75 -1.46
N TYR A 13 20.83 -3.57 -0.59
CA TYR A 13 21.95 -4.42 -0.98
C TYR A 13 21.51 -5.49 -1.98
N GLU A 14 20.45 -6.24 -1.69
CA GLU A 14 19.98 -7.31 -2.57
C GLU A 14 19.44 -6.75 -3.90
N LEU A 15 18.76 -5.61 -3.87
CA LEU A 15 18.29 -4.95 -5.09
C LEU A 15 19.46 -4.53 -5.98
N LEU A 16 20.50 -3.90 -5.44
CA LEU A 16 21.72 -3.55 -6.19
C LEU A 16 22.40 -4.79 -6.77
N GLN A 17 22.53 -5.88 -5.99
CA GLN A 17 23.12 -7.13 -6.49
C GLN A 17 22.29 -7.70 -7.66
N THR A 18 20.97 -7.57 -7.64
CA THR A 18 20.13 -8.00 -8.76
C THR A 18 20.32 -7.11 -9.97
N LEU A 19 20.36 -5.78 -9.78
CA LEU A 19 20.61 -4.82 -10.85
C LEU A 19 22.02 -4.99 -11.48
N SER A 20 23.00 -5.47 -10.70
CA SER A 20 24.33 -5.77 -11.24
C SER A 20 24.32 -6.86 -12.32
N GLY A 21 23.32 -7.76 -12.27
CA GLY A 21 23.13 -8.76 -13.32
C GLY A 21 22.73 -8.16 -14.68
N TYR A 22 22.13 -6.98 -14.68
CA TYR A 22 21.74 -6.25 -15.89
C TYR A 22 22.80 -5.26 -16.37
N THR A 23 23.50 -4.61 -15.43
CA THR A 23 24.52 -3.58 -15.73
C THR A 23 25.92 -4.15 -15.90
N GLY A 24 26.21 -5.30 -15.31
CA GLY A 24 27.57 -5.85 -15.21
C GLY A 24 28.45 -5.13 -14.17
N TRP A 25 27.87 -4.24 -13.37
CA TRP A 25 28.62 -3.48 -12.37
C TRP A 25 29.18 -4.36 -11.25
N GLN A 26 30.35 -3.94 -10.74
CA GLN A 26 30.93 -4.46 -9.51
C GLN A 26 30.93 -3.34 -8.48
N PHE A 27 30.41 -3.61 -7.28
CA PHE A 27 30.24 -2.60 -6.25
C PHE A 27 31.39 -2.65 -5.23
N GLU A 28 31.95 -1.47 -4.96
CA GLU A 28 32.74 -1.19 -3.78
C GLU A 28 31.89 -0.42 -2.77
N TYR A 29 31.76 -0.95 -1.56
CA TYR A 29 30.89 -0.36 -0.53
C TYR A 29 31.69 0.52 0.41
N VAL A 30 31.36 1.80 0.44
CA VAL A 30 31.95 2.80 1.33
C VAL A 30 31.08 2.93 2.58
N THR A 31 31.67 2.88 3.76
CA THR A 31 30.99 3.12 5.03
C THR A 31 31.17 4.57 5.42
N CYS A 32 30.07 5.29 5.60
CA CYS A 32 30.07 6.70 5.99
C CYS A 32 28.79 7.01 6.79
N ASP A 33 28.82 8.09 7.56
CA ASP A 33 27.61 8.66 8.15
C ASP A 33 26.77 9.33 7.09
N TRP A 34 25.47 9.50 7.36
CA TRP A 34 24.52 9.98 6.36
C TRP A 34 24.94 11.30 5.68
N SER A 35 25.31 12.30 6.46
CA SER A 35 25.81 13.59 5.94
C SER A 35 27.12 13.47 5.17
N ASP A 36 28.05 12.63 5.65
CA ASP A 36 29.32 12.37 4.97
C ASP A 36 29.13 11.66 3.63
N CYS A 37 28.16 10.72 3.55
CA CYS A 37 27.82 10.06 2.29
C CYS A 37 27.32 11.06 1.23
N PHE A 38 26.53 12.06 1.61
CA PHE A 38 26.09 13.11 0.69
C PHE A 38 27.24 13.95 0.15
N GLU A 39 28.16 14.37 1.03
CA GLU A 39 29.35 15.11 0.59
C GLU A 39 30.25 14.28 -0.33
N LYS A 40 30.45 13.00 -0.01
CA LYS A 40 31.19 12.08 -0.86
C LYS A 40 30.54 11.86 -2.23
N LEU A 41 29.20 11.80 -2.29
CA LEU A 41 28.48 11.72 -3.56
C LEU A 41 28.71 12.97 -4.40
N LYS A 42 28.60 14.18 -3.80
CA LYS A 42 28.82 15.44 -4.50
C LYS A 42 30.25 15.56 -5.04
N ASN A 43 31.23 15.15 -4.24
CA ASN A 43 32.65 15.25 -4.59
C ASN A 43 33.10 14.13 -5.56
N GLY A 44 32.27 13.12 -5.84
CA GLY A 44 32.58 12.02 -6.74
C GLY A 44 33.46 10.94 -6.11
N GLU A 45 33.54 10.91 -4.79
CA GLU A 45 34.19 9.81 -4.04
C GLU A 45 33.24 8.58 -3.96
N ILE A 46 31.95 8.81 -4.09
CA ILE A 46 30.90 7.80 -4.22
C ILE A 46 30.10 8.11 -5.49
N ASP A 47 29.78 7.08 -6.24
CA ASP A 47 29.00 7.20 -7.48
C ASP A 47 27.49 7.17 -7.23
N ILE A 48 27.04 6.33 -6.29
CA ILE A 48 25.61 6.05 -6.03
C ILE A 48 25.33 5.90 -4.54
N ILE A 49 24.21 6.46 -4.08
CA ILE A 49 23.63 6.21 -2.75
C ILE A 49 22.18 5.76 -2.96
N GLY A 50 21.74 4.70 -2.28
CA GLY A 50 20.34 4.26 -2.28
C GLY A 50 19.57 4.71 -1.04
N GLY A 51 18.23 4.77 -1.14
CA GLY A 51 17.35 5.09 -0.02
C GLY A 51 17.22 6.59 0.25
N ILE A 52 17.24 7.42 -0.81
CA ILE A 52 17.15 8.88 -0.71
C ILE A 52 15.76 9.33 -1.15
N SER A 53 15.06 10.12 -0.31
CA SER A 53 13.84 10.79 -0.71
C SER A 53 14.14 11.86 -1.76
N TYR A 54 13.34 11.88 -2.82
CA TYR A 54 13.43 12.92 -3.85
C TYR A 54 12.96 14.26 -3.28
N THR A 55 13.75 15.31 -3.49
CA THR A 55 13.32 16.71 -3.30
C THR A 55 13.88 17.56 -4.44
N GLU A 56 13.15 18.61 -4.81
CA GLU A 56 13.56 19.49 -5.90
C GLU A 56 14.91 20.16 -5.61
N ASP A 57 15.15 20.57 -4.38
CA ASP A 57 16.42 21.18 -3.97
C ASP A 57 17.61 20.24 -4.18
N ARG A 58 17.44 18.95 -3.88
CA ARG A 58 18.50 17.94 -4.06
C ARG A 58 18.86 17.71 -5.51
N THR A 59 17.95 17.95 -6.46
CA THR A 59 18.25 17.81 -7.90
C THR A 59 19.31 18.80 -8.38
N GLN A 60 19.55 19.89 -7.62
CA GLN A 60 20.64 20.83 -7.91
C GLN A 60 22.02 20.21 -7.69
N GLU A 61 22.11 19.21 -6.83
CA GLU A 61 23.38 18.64 -6.35
C GLU A 61 23.64 17.22 -6.84
N MET A 62 22.59 16.46 -7.18
CA MET A 62 22.66 15.07 -7.60
C MET A 62 21.62 14.70 -8.65
N LEU A 63 21.82 13.59 -9.33
CA LEU A 63 20.81 12.97 -10.21
C LEU A 63 20.03 11.92 -9.40
N PHE A 64 18.81 11.67 -9.81
CA PHE A 64 17.96 10.61 -9.23
C PHE A 64 17.59 9.58 -10.29
N SER A 65 17.42 8.32 -9.90
CA SER A 65 16.78 7.33 -10.76
C SER A 65 15.38 7.79 -11.16
N ASP A 66 14.93 7.41 -12.35
CA ASP A 66 13.59 7.78 -12.86
C ASP A 66 12.50 7.13 -12.01
N GLU A 67 12.69 5.86 -11.64
CA GLU A 67 11.77 5.11 -10.81
C GLU A 67 12.31 4.99 -9.36
N PRO A 68 11.42 4.95 -8.37
CA PRO A 68 11.83 4.71 -7.00
C PRO A 68 12.42 3.29 -6.84
N MET A 69 13.46 3.17 -6.04
CA MET A 69 13.97 1.86 -5.63
C MET A 69 13.06 1.16 -4.62
N GLY A 70 12.15 1.89 -3.99
CA GLY A 70 11.23 1.40 -2.99
C GLY A 70 10.35 2.52 -2.43
N VAL A 71 9.52 2.18 -1.47
CA VAL A 71 8.58 3.10 -0.83
C VAL A 71 8.70 2.98 0.68
N GLU A 72 8.91 4.08 1.35
CA GLU A 72 8.79 4.19 2.81
C GLU A 72 7.33 4.50 3.16
N LYS A 73 6.77 3.72 4.08
CA LYS A 73 5.41 3.93 4.58
C LYS A 73 5.46 4.46 5.99
N TYR A 74 4.68 5.50 6.24
CA TYR A 74 4.59 6.15 7.53
C TYR A 74 3.25 5.85 8.19
N TYR A 75 3.31 5.38 9.42
CA TYR A 75 2.15 4.98 10.21
C TYR A 75 2.03 5.83 11.46
N LEU A 76 0.79 6.09 11.86
CA LEU A 76 0.45 6.61 13.16
C LEU A 76 0.38 5.44 14.15
N TYR A 77 1.16 5.52 15.23
CA TYR A 77 1.29 4.50 16.25
C TYR A 77 0.73 4.97 17.60
N ALA A 78 0.11 4.08 18.34
CA ALA A 78 -0.32 4.33 19.72
C ALA A 78 -0.17 3.09 20.60
N ASP A 79 -0.15 3.31 21.92
CA ASP A 79 -0.28 2.25 22.91
C ASP A 79 -1.73 1.71 22.89
N LEU A 80 -1.85 0.43 22.64
CA LEU A 80 -3.15 -0.25 22.53
C LEU A 80 -3.86 -0.47 23.86
N SER A 81 -3.20 -0.28 24.98
CA SER A 81 -3.85 -0.27 26.28
C SER A 81 -4.75 0.97 26.48
N ARG A 82 -4.61 1.97 25.63
CA ARG A 82 -5.39 3.21 25.66
C ARG A 82 -6.81 2.99 25.16
N ALA A 83 -7.78 3.19 26.03
CA ALA A 83 -9.19 3.11 25.67
C ALA A 83 -9.73 4.39 24.98
N ASP A 84 -8.95 5.48 25.00
CA ASP A 84 -9.34 6.80 24.49
C ASP A 84 -8.84 7.09 23.07
N ILE A 85 -8.21 6.11 22.41
CA ILE A 85 -7.77 6.16 21.02
C ILE A 85 -8.31 4.92 20.28
N SER A 86 -8.96 5.16 19.14
CA SER A 86 -9.56 4.08 18.33
C SER A 86 -9.05 4.15 16.92
N ALA A 87 -8.61 3.01 16.38
CA ALA A 87 -8.26 2.87 14.96
C ALA A 87 -9.49 2.89 14.05
N SER A 88 -10.68 2.59 14.58
CA SER A 88 -11.95 2.62 13.82
C SER A 88 -12.65 3.98 13.85
N ASP A 89 -12.27 4.88 14.79
CA ASP A 89 -12.79 6.24 14.86
C ASP A 89 -11.67 7.26 15.07
N TYR A 90 -11.17 7.81 13.97
CA TYR A 90 -10.10 8.81 14.00
C TYR A 90 -10.46 10.10 14.74
N LYS A 91 -11.75 10.40 14.98
CA LYS A 91 -12.16 11.57 15.77
C LYS A 91 -11.66 11.52 17.20
N THR A 92 -11.34 10.34 17.71
CA THR A 92 -10.70 10.15 19.02
C THR A 92 -9.31 10.78 19.11
N LEU A 93 -8.69 11.08 17.98
CA LEU A 93 -7.39 11.75 17.89
C LEU A 93 -7.46 13.27 18.01
N ASN A 94 -8.65 13.89 17.92
CA ASN A 94 -8.77 15.33 18.07
C ASN A 94 -8.24 15.82 19.43
N GLY A 95 -7.33 16.81 19.37
CA GLY A 95 -6.69 17.39 20.54
C GLY A 95 -5.63 16.49 21.20
N LYS A 96 -5.30 15.33 20.60
CA LYS A 96 -4.20 14.48 21.04
C LYS A 96 -2.86 15.07 20.62
N LYS A 97 -1.82 14.76 21.40
CA LYS A 97 -0.44 15.14 21.10
C LYS A 97 0.21 14.06 20.25
N VAL A 98 0.59 14.42 19.05
CA VAL A 98 1.20 13.51 18.06
C VAL A 98 2.68 13.82 17.92
N GLY A 99 3.52 12.87 18.31
CA GLY A 99 4.96 12.93 18.10
C GLY A 99 5.25 12.79 16.59
N VAL A 100 5.95 13.76 16.00
CA VAL A 100 6.38 13.72 14.60
C VAL A 100 7.73 14.41 14.44
N LEU A 101 8.56 13.96 13.52
CA LEU A 101 9.82 14.65 13.21
C LEU A 101 9.49 15.93 12.44
N MET A 102 9.47 17.06 13.15
CA MET A 102 9.05 18.36 12.58
C MET A 102 10.02 18.87 11.51
N GLY A 103 9.48 19.56 10.53
CA GLY A 103 10.23 20.07 9.39
C GLY A 103 10.61 19.01 8.36
N THR A 104 9.94 17.84 8.40
CA THR A 104 10.21 16.73 7.50
C THR A 104 8.94 16.25 6.80
N GLU A 105 9.11 15.39 5.79
CA GLU A 105 8.02 14.79 5.01
C GLU A 105 6.93 14.11 5.87
N PRO A 106 7.25 13.33 6.92
CA PRO A 106 6.25 12.79 7.84
C PRO A 106 5.30 13.82 8.47
N GLU A 107 5.78 15.03 8.77
CA GLU A 107 4.92 16.10 9.31
C GLU A 107 3.94 16.62 8.24
N VAL A 108 4.41 16.75 7.00
CA VAL A 108 3.55 17.15 5.87
C VAL A 108 2.47 16.10 5.64
N MET A 109 2.85 14.82 5.59
CA MET A 109 1.92 13.70 5.44
C MET A 109 0.88 13.65 6.57
N LEU A 110 1.30 13.86 7.82
CA LEU A 110 0.37 13.91 8.95
C LEU A 110 -0.63 15.05 8.78
N THR A 111 -0.15 16.25 8.41
CA THR A 111 -1.01 17.42 8.19
C THR A 111 -2.02 17.18 7.08
N GLU A 112 -1.61 16.65 5.94
CA GLU A 112 -2.49 16.31 4.83
C GLU A 112 -3.53 15.23 5.22
N TRP A 113 -3.09 14.24 5.99
CA TRP A 113 -3.98 13.21 6.52
C TRP A 113 -5.02 13.80 7.49
N GLU A 114 -4.62 14.70 8.38
CA GLU A 114 -5.51 15.42 9.29
C GLU A 114 -6.55 16.25 8.53
N GLU A 115 -6.13 16.99 7.52
CA GLU A 115 -7.03 17.77 6.66
C GLU A 115 -8.05 16.88 5.97
N LYS A 116 -7.61 15.75 5.41
CA LYS A 116 -8.46 14.78 4.73
C LYS A 116 -9.59 14.25 5.62
N TYR A 117 -9.30 14.03 6.91
CA TYR A 117 -10.28 13.47 7.86
C TYR A 117 -10.93 14.52 8.77
N GLY A 118 -10.61 15.80 8.58
CA GLY A 118 -11.15 16.90 9.38
C GLY A 118 -10.72 16.84 10.85
N LEU A 119 -9.49 16.43 11.09
CA LEU A 119 -8.90 16.26 12.41
C LEU A 119 -8.00 17.45 12.77
N LYS A 120 -7.77 17.64 14.05
CA LYS A 120 -6.81 18.60 14.56
C LYS A 120 -6.10 18.03 15.77
N THR A 121 -4.80 17.77 15.62
CA THR A 121 -3.92 17.31 16.69
C THR A 121 -2.90 18.38 17.10
N GLU A 122 -2.13 18.12 18.13
CA GLU A 122 -1.00 18.98 18.56
C GLU A 122 0.29 18.25 18.15
N HIS A 123 1.05 18.80 17.20
CA HIS A 123 2.32 18.23 16.79
C HIS A 123 3.41 18.50 17.83
N VAL A 124 4.09 17.46 18.26
CA VAL A 124 5.21 17.49 19.20
C VAL A 124 6.46 16.97 18.52
N ASN A 125 7.53 17.75 18.52
CA ASN A 125 8.77 17.30 17.89
C ASN A 125 9.35 16.07 18.59
N ILE A 126 9.71 15.06 17.78
CA ILE A 126 10.48 13.88 18.21
C ILE A 126 11.78 13.82 17.42
N SER A 127 12.79 13.15 17.94
CA SER A 127 14.11 13.08 17.30
C SER A 127 14.54 11.66 16.91
N ASN A 128 14.14 10.65 17.66
CA ASN A 128 14.48 9.24 17.46
C ASN A 128 13.60 8.34 18.32
N ASN A 129 13.74 7.02 18.14
CA ASN A 129 12.93 6.02 18.86
C ASN A 129 13.07 6.06 20.40
N GLU A 130 14.23 6.49 20.91
CA GLU A 130 14.42 6.62 22.36
C GLU A 130 13.69 7.83 22.93
N ASP A 131 13.71 8.94 22.21
CA ASP A 131 12.93 10.15 22.54
C ASP A 131 11.42 9.86 22.51
N VAL A 132 10.95 9.10 21.52
CA VAL A 132 9.55 8.63 21.45
C VAL A 132 9.17 7.83 22.69
N LYS A 133 9.98 6.86 23.10
CA LYS A 133 9.73 6.06 24.31
C LYS A 133 9.62 6.92 25.56
N GLN A 134 10.56 7.86 25.73
CA GLN A 134 10.56 8.75 26.90
C GLN A 134 9.32 9.64 26.91
N LYS A 135 8.96 10.23 25.77
CA LYS A 135 7.78 11.10 25.66
C LYS A 135 6.46 10.36 25.87
N LEU A 136 6.34 9.11 25.37
CA LEU A 136 5.18 8.25 25.66
C LEU A 136 5.10 7.94 27.16
N ALA A 137 6.20 7.53 27.78
CA ALA A 137 6.25 7.21 29.21
C ALA A 137 5.92 8.41 30.10
N ASN A 138 6.29 9.60 29.69
CA ASN A 138 6.04 10.85 30.42
C ASN A 138 4.67 11.48 30.05
N HIS A 139 3.87 10.87 29.20
CA HIS A 139 2.62 11.44 28.68
C HIS A 139 2.79 12.81 27.98
N GLU A 140 3.95 13.05 27.39
CA GLU A 140 4.23 14.23 26.59
C GLU A 140 3.66 14.10 25.18
N ILE A 141 3.50 12.86 24.69
CA ILE A 141 2.79 12.50 23.45
C ILE A 141 1.78 11.38 23.73
N ASP A 142 0.71 11.34 22.95
CA ASP A 142 -0.33 10.32 23.00
C ASP A 142 -0.13 9.22 21.96
N CYS A 143 0.39 9.61 20.81
CA CYS A 143 0.69 8.77 19.66
C CYS A 143 1.84 9.41 18.87
N PHE A 144 2.35 8.74 17.86
CA PHE A 144 3.47 9.28 17.05
C PHE A 144 3.46 8.71 15.64
N VAL A 145 4.12 9.42 14.71
CA VAL A 145 4.35 8.97 13.34
C VAL A 145 5.76 8.40 13.21
N SER A 146 5.86 7.21 12.66
CA SER A 146 7.13 6.56 12.33
C SER A 146 7.00 5.69 11.08
N LEU A 147 8.15 5.25 10.58
CA LEU A 147 8.23 4.24 9.53
C LEU A 147 7.58 2.92 9.97
N GLU A 148 7.31 2.07 8.98
CA GLU A 148 6.88 0.69 9.22
C GLU A 148 8.00 -0.10 9.94
N GLU A 149 7.83 -0.33 11.24
CA GLU A 149 8.82 -1.00 12.09
C GLU A 149 8.17 -2.02 13.04
N SER A 150 8.59 -3.29 12.98
CA SER A 150 8.13 -4.37 13.89
C SER A 150 8.53 -4.15 15.35
N PHE A 151 9.57 -3.37 15.58
CA PHE A 151 10.11 -3.01 16.88
C PHE A 151 9.04 -2.49 17.89
N TRP A 152 8.03 -1.77 17.41
CA TRP A 152 7.00 -1.19 18.26
C TRP A 152 5.98 -2.21 18.74
N ALA A 153 5.67 -3.22 17.92
CA ALA A 153 4.71 -4.28 18.26
C ALA A 153 5.17 -5.08 19.52
N GLU A 154 6.46 -5.37 19.63
CA GLU A 154 7.03 -6.05 20.80
C GLU A 154 6.84 -5.29 22.12
N ARG A 155 6.49 -3.99 22.03
CA ARG A 155 6.28 -3.09 23.16
C ARG A 155 4.81 -2.76 23.43
N GLY A 156 3.90 -3.48 22.77
CA GLY A 156 2.47 -3.23 22.90
C GLY A 156 1.99 -1.96 22.18
N ILE A 157 2.86 -1.38 21.32
CA ILE A 157 2.52 -0.21 20.51
C ILE A 157 2.13 -0.72 19.11
N SER A 158 0.98 -0.29 18.63
CA SER A 158 0.46 -0.72 17.33
C SER A 158 0.14 0.47 16.43
N THR A 159 0.00 0.18 15.16
CA THR A 159 -0.42 1.18 14.19
C THR A 159 -1.91 1.45 14.30
N ILE A 160 -2.29 2.72 14.21
CA ILE A 160 -3.68 3.15 14.07
C ILE A 160 -4.05 3.13 12.59
N THR A 161 -3.19 3.73 11.75
CA THR A 161 -3.40 3.86 10.31
C THR A 161 -2.12 4.27 9.61
N ARG A 162 -2.06 4.06 8.31
CA ARG A 162 -1.03 4.66 7.45
C ARG A 162 -1.40 6.12 7.16
N VAL A 163 -0.49 7.04 7.45
CA VAL A 163 -0.68 8.48 7.20
C VAL A 163 -0.14 8.91 5.84
N GLY A 164 0.87 8.21 5.32
CA GLY A 164 1.44 8.52 4.01
C GLY A 164 2.50 7.52 3.57
N GLU A 165 3.06 7.77 2.41
CA GLU A 165 4.19 7.04 1.86
C GLU A 165 5.06 7.96 1.00
N SER A 166 6.36 7.70 0.96
CA SER A 166 7.33 8.43 0.16
C SER A 166 8.18 7.49 -0.66
N GLY A 167 8.36 7.80 -1.94
CA GLY A 167 9.31 7.09 -2.78
C GLY A 167 10.75 7.34 -2.33
N ILE A 168 11.54 6.28 -2.23
CA ILE A 168 12.98 6.35 -2.04
C ILE A 168 13.69 5.97 -3.34
N TYR A 169 14.74 6.68 -3.66
CA TYR A 169 15.42 6.62 -4.94
C TYR A 169 16.91 6.31 -4.78
N TYR A 170 17.54 5.96 -5.88
CA TYR A 170 18.98 6.05 -5.99
C TYR A 170 19.36 7.48 -6.34
N ALA A 171 20.28 8.06 -5.58
CA ALA A 171 20.95 9.31 -5.91
C ALA A 171 22.31 9.00 -6.54
N ILE A 172 22.61 9.65 -7.65
CA ILE A 172 23.79 9.42 -8.48
C ILE A 172 24.59 10.73 -8.54
N ASN A 173 25.93 10.62 -8.55
CA ASN A 173 26.79 11.78 -8.73
C ASN A 173 26.38 12.57 -9.98
N LYS A 174 26.26 13.89 -9.85
CA LYS A 174 25.78 14.78 -10.91
C LYS A 174 26.58 14.71 -12.21
N ASN A 175 27.85 14.34 -12.12
CA ASN A 175 28.77 14.22 -13.25
C ASN A 175 28.73 12.84 -13.91
N ARG A 176 27.85 11.95 -13.46
CA ARG A 176 27.73 10.57 -13.95
C ARG A 176 26.32 10.28 -14.54
N PRO A 177 25.89 11.06 -15.56
CA PRO A 177 24.62 10.77 -16.25
C PRO A 177 24.63 9.40 -16.95
N ASP A 178 25.81 8.88 -17.32
CA ASP A 178 26.03 7.55 -17.85
C ASP A 178 25.54 6.47 -16.88
N LEU A 179 25.90 6.56 -15.61
CA LEU A 179 25.46 5.62 -14.57
C LEU A 179 23.95 5.71 -14.31
N LYS A 180 23.40 6.93 -14.37
CA LYS A 180 21.94 7.11 -14.26
C LYS A 180 21.22 6.37 -15.37
N GLU A 181 21.62 6.57 -16.64
CA GLU A 181 21.00 5.92 -17.79
C GLU A 181 21.10 4.38 -17.72
N GLU A 182 22.26 3.85 -17.35
CA GLU A 182 22.46 2.41 -17.17
C GLU A 182 21.59 1.85 -16.04
N LEU A 183 21.48 2.55 -14.91
CA LEU A 183 20.64 2.17 -13.78
C LEU A 183 19.16 2.15 -14.15
N ASP A 184 18.65 3.21 -14.78
CA ASP A 184 17.26 3.32 -15.17
C ASP A 184 16.87 2.24 -16.18
N ASN A 185 17.77 1.92 -17.12
CA ASN A 185 17.59 0.82 -18.06
C ASN A 185 17.54 -0.54 -17.33
N ALA A 186 18.40 -0.75 -16.34
CA ALA A 186 18.42 -1.97 -15.55
C ALA A 186 17.16 -2.13 -14.67
N MET A 187 16.69 -1.03 -14.08
CA MET A 187 15.46 -1.03 -13.28
C MET A 187 14.25 -1.37 -14.14
N ARG A 188 14.12 -0.78 -15.32
CA ARG A 188 13.06 -1.12 -16.28
C ARG A 188 13.12 -2.57 -16.75
N ALA A 189 14.32 -3.05 -17.08
CA ALA A 189 14.50 -4.44 -17.50
C ALA A 189 14.16 -5.44 -16.39
N LEU A 190 14.46 -5.10 -15.14
CA LEU A 190 14.08 -5.92 -13.98
C LEU A 190 12.56 -5.94 -13.81
N ASP A 191 11.88 -4.79 -13.92
CA ASP A 191 10.43 -4.70 -13.80
C ASP A 191 9.72 -5.49 -14.91
N GLU A 192 10.21 -5.40 -16.15
CA GLU A 192 9.69 -6.19 -17.29
C GLU A 192 9.89 -7.70 -17.09
N ALA A 193 11.06 -8.12 -16.58
CA ALA A 193 11.41 -9.54 -16.40
C ALA A 193 10.75 -10.15 -15.15
N ALA A 194 10.57 -9.37 -14.09
CA ALA A 194 10.08 -9.82 -12.79
C ALA A 194 9.26 -8.72 -12.08
N PRO A 195 8.02 -8.42 -12.53
CA PRO A 195 7.21 -7.28 -12.05
C PRO A 195 6.94 -7.25 -10.55
N PHE A 196 7.05 -8.38 -9.86
CA PHE A 196 6.80 -8.49 -8.42
C PHE A 196 8.09 -8.56 -7.59
N TYR A 197 9.27 -8.51 -8.21
CA TYR A 197 10.54 -8.71 -7.51
C TYR A 197 10.77 -7.70 -6.38
N THR A 198 10.58 -6.42 -6.65
CA THR A 198 10.76 -5.35 -5.66
C THR A 198 9.74 -5.44 -4.52
N ALA A 199 8.49 -5.82 -4.83
CA ALA A 199 7.44 -6.04 -3.84
C ALA A 199 7.74 -7.26 -2.94
N ASP A 200 8.19 -8.38 -3.51
CA ASP A 200 8.59 -9.57 -2.77
C ASP A 200 9.83 -9.33 -1.91
N LEU A 201 10.77 -8.57 -2.45
CA LEU A 201 11.96 -8.16 -1.73
C LEU A 201 11.60 -7.23 -0.56
N TYR A 202 10.71 -6.27 -0.78
CA TYR A 202 10.18 -5.38 0.25
C TYR A 202 9.51 -6.21 1.37
N LYS A 203 8.62 -7.12 1.01
CA LYS A 203 7.95 -8.01 1.95
C LYS A 203 8.94 -8.81 2.81
N ARG A 204 10.04 -9.28 2.22
CA ARG A 204 11.07 -10.05 2.93
C ARG A 204 11.79 -9.24 4.03
N TYR A 205 11.97 -7.94 3.83
CA TYR A 205 12.74 -7.08 4.74
C TYR A 205 11.88 -6.21 5.64
N PHE A 206 10.67 -5.86 5.21
CA PHE A 206 9.81 -4.87 5.86
C PHE A 206 8.41 -5.39 6.18
N SER A 207 8.09 -6.68 5.87
CA SER A 207 6.82 -7.20 6.35
C SER A 207 6.83 -7.20 7.87
N MET A 208 5.97 -6.39 8.43
CA MET A 208 5.60 -6.55 9.82
C MET A 208 4.64 -7.73 9.89
N ASP A 209 4.84 -8.62 10.86
CA ASP A 209 3.76 -9.46 11.36
C ASP A 209 2.76 -8.51 12.03
N TYR A 210 2.04 -7.76 11.17
CA TYR A 210 1.04 -6.82 11.61
C TYR A 210 -0.21 -7.60 11.98
N THR A 211 -0.38 -7.83 13.27
CA THR A 211 -1.66 -8.29 13.82
C THR A 211 -2.43 -7.05 14.25
N PRO A 212 -3.42 -6.57 13.46
CA PRO A 212 -4.31 -5.51 13.93
C PRO A 212 -4.99 -6.02 15.21
N ILE A 213 -4.90 -5.26 16.27
CA ILE A 213 -5.55 -5.64 17.52
C ILE A 213 -6.96 -5.07 17.50
N LEU A 214 -7.93 -5.97 17.41
CA LEU A 214 -9.34 -5.61 17.53
C LEU A 214 -9.59 -5.05 18.95
N THR A 215 -10.31 -3.95 18.99
CA THR A 215 -10.80 -3.38 20.26
C THR A 215 -11.75 -4.34 20.98
N GLY A 216 -11.97 -4.14 22.27
CA GLY A 216 -12.94 -4.93 23.01
C GLY A 216 -14.35 -4.86 22.44
N GLU A 217 -14.74 -3.72 21.85
CA GLU A 217 -16.03 -3.53 21.18
C GLU A 217 -16.12 -4.29 19.88
N GLU A 218 -15.08 -4.26 19.03
CA GLU A 218 -15.01 -5.01 17.78
C GLU A 218 -15.05 -6.51 18.03
N LYS A 219 -14.32 -7.00 19.03
CA LYS A 219 -14.38 -8.40 19.46
C LYS A 219 -15.76 -8.80 19.96
N ALA A 220 -16.42 -7.93 20.74
CA ALA A 220 -17.77 -8.18 21.21
C ALA A 220 -18.80 -8.19 20.06
N TRP A 221 -18.60 -7.31 19.06
CA TRP A 221 -19.42 -7.26 17.86
C TRP A 221 -19.25 -8.54 17.04
N LEU A 222 -18.02 -8.98 16.76
CA LEU A 222 -17.73 -10.21 16.02
C LEU A 222 -18.36 -11.44 16.70
N ARG A 223 -18.20 -11.58 18.02
CA ARG A 223 -18.82 -12.68 18.77
C ARG A 223 -20.36 -12.69 18.69
N LYS A 224 -20.96 -11.52 18.64
CA LYS A 224 -22.43 -11.38 18.53
C LYS A 224 -22.91 -11.62 17.10
N HIS A 225 -22.16 -11.13 16.11
CA HIS A 225 -22.48 -11.21 14.69
C HIS A 225 -22.29 -12.62 14.15
N GLY A 226 -21.20 -13.29 14.56
CA GLY A 226 -20.75 -14.55 14.00
C GLY A 226 -19.93 -14.36 12.72
N ALA A 227 -19.98 -15.33 11.81
CA ALA A 227 -19.24 -15.27 10.56
C ALA A 227 -19.66 -14.07 9.69
N ILE A 228 -18.69 -13.40 9.10
CA ILE A 228 -18.91 -12.32 8.13
C ILE A 228 -19.34 -12.95 6.81
N ARG A 229 -20.53 -12.58 6.34
CA ARG A 229 -21.10 -13.08 5.10
C ARG A 229 -20.53 -12.25 3.94
N MET A 230 -19.68 -12.89 3.12
CA MET A 230 -19.02 -12.23 1.99
C MET A 230 -19.60 -12.73 0.68
N GLY A 231 -20.23 -11.83 -0.08
CA GLY A 231 -20.67 -12.07 -1.44
C GLY A 231 -19.52 -12.01 -2.44
N PHE A 232 -19.62 -12.80 -3.50
CA PHE A 232 -18.69 -12.77 -4.62
C PHE A 232 -19.37 -13.31 -5.89
N LEU A 233 -18.80 -12.96 -7.05
CA LEU A 233 -19.26 -13.55 -8.31
C LEU A 233 -18.75 -14.98 -8.43
N ALA A 234 -19.66 -15.93 -8.66
CA ALA A 234 -19.36 -17.34 -8.78
C ALA A 234 -18.43 -17.68 -9.97
N SER A 235 -18.39 -16.80 -10.96
CA SER A 235 -17.49 -16.90 -12.12
C SER A 235 -16.93 -15.52 -12.50
N ASP A 236 -15.81 -15.15 -11.92
CA ASP A 236 -15.02 -13.98 -12.37
C ASP A 236 -13.58 -14.41 -12.58
N SER A 237 -13.18 -14.53 -13.83
CA SER A 237 -11.93 -15.17 -14.26
C SER A 237 -10.70 -14.64 -13.51
N GLY A 238 -10.04 -15.51 -12.77
CA GLY A 238 -8.83 -15.22 -11.99
C GLY A 238 -9.09 -14.57 -10.62
N VAL A 239 -10.28 -14.03 -10.38
CA VAL A 239 -10.64 -13.39 -9.10
C VAL A 239 -11.37 -14.38 -8.19
N SER A 240 -12.42 -15.01 -8.71
CA SER A 240 -13.20 -16.01 -7.99
C SER A 240 -13.78 -17.04 -8.93
N THR A 241 -13.69 -18.29 -8.55
CA THR A 241 -14.29 -19.42 -9.26
C THR A 241 -14.89 -20.38 -8.24
N PHE A 242 -16.14 -20.75 -8.44
CA PHE A 242 -16.84 -21.74 -7.64
C PHE A 242 -17.05 -23.01 -8.45
N ASP A 243 -16.61 -24.15 -7.92
CA ASP A 243 -16.90 -25.46 -8.50
C ASP A 243 -18.14 -26.04 -7.80
N PRO A 244 -19.30 -26.09 -8.46
CA PRO A 244 -20.52 -26.62 -7.86
C PRO A 244 -20.47 -28.12 -7.60
N ALA A 245 -19.54 -28.86 -8.23
CA ALA A 245 -19.40 -30.30 -8.04
C ALA A 245 -18.63 -30.66 -6.76
N THR A 246 -17.63 -29.84 -6.39
CA THR A 246 -16.82 -30.02 -5.18
C THR A 246 -17.24 -29.12 -4.04
N GLY A 247 -17.92 -27.99 -4.35
CA GLY A 247 -18.23 -26.93 -3.39
C GLY A 247 -17.01 -26.05 -3.06
N GLU A 248 -15.93 -26.19 -3.82
CA GLU A 248 -14.69 -25.46 -3.57
C GLU A 248 -14.67 -24.09 -4.25
N PHE A 249 -14.07 -23.13 -3.55
CA PHE A 249 -13.76 -21.79 -4.07
C PHE A 249 -12.27 -21.71 -4.36
N THR A 250 -11.93 -21.08 -5.48
CA THR A 250 -10.54 -20.82 -5.86
C THR A 250 -10.41 -19.40 -6.42
N GLY A 251 -9.20 -18.86 -6.43
CA GLY A 251 -8.90 -17.52 -6.95
C GLY A 251 -8.34 -16.58 -5.89
N VAL A 252 -8.12 -15.34 -6.27
CA VAL A 252 -7.56 -14.30 -5.39
C VAL A 252 -8.38 -14.12 -4.10
N ILE A 253 -9.69 -14.40 -4.15
CA ILE A 253 -10.58 -14.28 -2.99
C ILE A 253 -10.14 -15.19 -1.83
N THR A 254 -9.75 -16.43 -2.11
CA THR A 254 -9.35 -17.39 -1.07
C THR A 254 -8.02 -16.98 -0.44
N ASP A 255 -7.07 -16.53 -1.23
CA ASP A 255 -5.78 -16.04 -0.76
C ASP A 255 -5.94 -14.78 0.08
N TYR A 256 -6.84 -13.87 -0.34
CA TYR A 256 -7.11 -12.63 0.37
C TYR A 256 -7.78 -12.88 1.73
N ILE A 257 -8.72 -13.81 1.80
CA ILE A 257 -9.39 -14.21 3.07
C ILE A 257 -8.37 -14.83 4.03
N GLN A 258 -7.53 -15.74 3.52
CA GLN A 258 -6.48 -16.35 4.34
C GLN A 258 -5.51 -15.27 4.87
N PHE A 259 -5.08 -14.36 4.01
CA PHE A 259 -4.24 -13.24 4.42
C PHE A 259 -4.91 -12.36 5.48
N ALA A 260 -6.20 -12.04 5.33
CA ALA A 260 -6.95 -11.25 6.31
C ALA A 260 -7.06 -11.98 7.67
N ALA A 261 -7.31 -13.28 7.64
CA ALA A 261 -7.36 -14.11 8.84
C ALA A 261 -5.99 -14.17 9.54
N ASP A 262 -4.91 -14.33 8.77
CA ASP A 262 -3.53 -14.33 9.29
C ASP A 262 -3.16 -12.98 9.91
N CYS A 263 -3.55 -11.86 9.29
CA CYS A 263 -3.36 -10.52 9.81
C CYS A 263 -4.05 -10.30 11.17
N LEU A 264 -5.18 -10.97 11.42
CA LEU A 264 -5.92 -10.90 12.69
C LEU A 264 -5.50 -12.01 13.69
N GLY A 265 -4.44 -12.76 13.38
CA GLY A 265 -3.93 -13.81 14.24
C GLY A 265 -4.82 -15.04 14.35
N ASN A 266 -5.62 -15.32 13.34
CA ASN A 266 -6.52 -16.49 13.20
C ASN A 266 -7.53 -16.67 14.36
N GLN A 267 -7.78 -15.66 15.17
CA GLN A 267 -8.46 -15.93 16.44
C GLN A 267 -9.96 -15.66 16.48
N GLU A 268 -10.52 -14.81 15.62
CA GLU A 268 -11.92 -14.43 15.78
C GLU A 268 -12.63 -14.05 14.46
N LEU A 269 -11.99 -14.21 13.30
CA LEU A 269 -12.59 -13.83 12.02
C LEU A 269 -12.96 -15.06 11.20
N GLU A 270 -14.25 -15.29 11.06
CA GLU A 270 -14.78 -16.33 10.19
C GLU A 270 -15.53 -15.70 9.01
N PHE A 271 -15.35 -16.24 7.81
CA PHE A 271 -16.07 -15.84 6.62
C PHE A 271 -17.01 -16.92 6.14
N GLN A 272 -18.24 -16.51 5.82
CA GLN A 272 -19.20 -17.32 5.08
C GLN A 272 -19.27 -16.78 3.65
N LEU A 273 -18.79 -17.58 2.68
CA LEU A 273 -18.80 -17.19 1.28
C LEU A 273 -20.14 -17.49 0.62
N VAL A 274 -20.69 -16.50 -0.12
CA VAL A 274 -21.95 -16.59 -0.84
C VAL A 274 -21.74 -16.21 -2.30
N GLY A 275 -21.88 -17.18 -3.21
CA GLY A 275 -21.70 -16.98 -4.64
C GLY A 275 -22.97 -16.43 -5.31
N TYR A 276 -22.78 -15.45 -6.21
CA TYR A 276 -23.83 -14.85 -7.02
C TYR A 276 -23.50 -14.97 -8.51
N ASP A 277 -24.53 -15.14 -9.33
CA ASP A 277 -24.39 -15.26 -10.78
C ASP A 277 -24.26 -13.90 -11.48
N SER A 278 -24.65 -12.81 -10.81
CA SER A 278 -24.54 -11.46 -11.36
C SER A 278 -24.15 -10.43 -10.29
N LYS A 279 -23.53 -9.34 -10.74
CA LYS A 279 -23.16 -8.22 -9.86
C LYS A 279 -24.38 -7.51 -9.28
N GLU A 280 -25.46 -7.45 -10.02
CA GLU A 280 -26.73 -6.86 -9.55
C GLU A 280 -27.31 -7.67 -8.38
N ALA A 281 -27.36 -9.00 -8.49
CA ALA A 281 -27.87 -9.87 -7.43
C ALA A 281 -27.00 -9.75 -6.16
N GLU A 282 -25.67 -9.69 -6.32
CA GLU A 282 -24.72 -9.50 -5.23
C GLU A 282 -24.92 -8.13 -4.53
N LEU A 283 -25.10 -7.06 -5.29
CA LEU A 283 -25.35 -5.72 -4.76
C LEU A 283 -26.73 -5.60 -4.06
N ASP A 284 -27.75 -6.25 -4.61
CA ASP A 284 -29.06 -6.30 -3.97
C ASP A 284 -29.04 -7.06 -2.64
N ALA A 285 -28.27 -8.15 -2.57
CA ALA A 285 -28.04 -8.90 -1.34
C ALA A 285 -27.30 -8.06 -0.29
N LEU A 286 -26.29 -7.28 -0.69
CA LEU A 286 -25.61 -6.35 0.20
C LEU A 286 -26.59 -5.26 0.71
N LYS A 287 -27.36 -4.67 -0.18
CA LYS A 287 -28.34 -3.63 0.14
C LYS A 287 -29.42 -4.13 1.09
N SER A 288 -29.86 -5.36 0.96
CA SER A 288 -30.86 -5.99 1.83
C SER A 288 -30.30 -6.45 3.18
N GLY A 289 -28.98 -6.49 3.35
CA GLY A 289 -28.31 -7.04 4.53
C GLY A 289 -28.30 -8.57 4.58
N GLU A 290 -28.54 -9.24 3.47
CA GLU A 290 -28.36 -10.68 3.33
C GLU A 290 -26.88 -11.07 3.46
N ILE A 291 -25.99 -10.23 2.93
CA ILE A 291 -24.54 -10.29 3.10
C ILE A 291 -24.00 -9.01 3.72
N ASP A 292 -22.83 -9.09 4.34
CA ASP A 292 -22.20 -7.99 5.07
C ASP A 292 -21.20 -7.22 4.22
N MET A 293 -20.58 -7.90 3.26
CA MET A 293 -19.61 -7.30 2.35
C MET A 293 -19.56 -8.04 1.02
N ILE A 294 -18.97 -7.42 0.03
CA ILE A 294 -18.71 -8.01 -1.29
C ILE A 294 -17.24 -7.97 -1.64
N PHE A 295 -16.79 -8.97 -2.38
CA PHE A 295 -15.48 -9.07 -2.95
C PHE A 295 -15.60 -9.40 -4.45
N HIS A 296 -15.10 -8.61 -5.35
CA HIS A 296 -14.53 -7.28 -5.22
C HIS A 296 -15.54 -6.23 -5.69
N CYS A 297 -15.27 -4.96 -5.40
CA CYS A 297 -16.09 -3.86 -5.90
C CYS A 297 -15.20 -2.76 -6.51
N ASP A 298 -15.65 -2.24 -7.66
CA ASP A 298 -15.01 -1.06 -8.21
C ASP A 298 -15.33 0.16 -7.33
N GLN A 299 -14.34 1.03 -7.10
CA GLN A 299 -14.57 2.30 -6.39
C GLN A 299 -15.39 3.25 -7.27
N ASN A 300 -16.71 3.05 -7.30
CA ASN A 300 -17.66 3.90 -8.01
C ASN A 300 -18.60 4.58 -7.01
N PRO A 301 -18.43 5.90 -6.74
CA PRO A 301 -19.27 6.62 -5.78
C PRO A 301 -20.76 6.57 -6.11
N ASN A 302 -21.12 6.63 -7.38
CA ASN A 302 -22.52 6.57 -7.80
C ASN A 302 -23.16 5.21 -7.50
N LEU A 303 -22.39 4.13 -7.67
CA LEU A 303 -22.85 2.79 -7.34
C LEU A 303 -22.98 2.61 -5.82
N ALA A 304 -22.03 3.14 -5.06
CA ALA A 304 -22.07 3.12 -3.61
C ALA A 304 -23.28 3.88 -3.05
N GLU A 305 -23.65 5.02 -3.64
CA GLU A 305 -24.82 5.78 -3.25
C GLU A 305 -26.13 5.05 -3.63
N GLU A 306 -26.21 4.50 -4.85
CA GLU A 306 -27.39 3.78 -5.36
C GLU A 306 -27.73 2.53 -4.50
N TYR A 307 -26.69 1.79 -4.09
CA TYR A 307 -26.84 0.55 -3.32
C TYR A 307 -26.60 0.70 -1.82
N HIS A 308 -26.30 1.91 -1.34
CA HIS A 308 -26.11 2.26 0.07
C HIS A 308 -25.00 1.47 0.78
N PHE A 309 -23.82 1.38 0.17
CA PHE A 309 -22.66 0.75 0.78
C PHE A 309 -21.46 1.71 0.88
N ALA A 310 -20.49 1.36 1.72
CA ALA A 310 -19.21 2.04 1.82
C ALA A 310 -18.10 1.21 1.16
N CYS A 311 -17.21 1.86 0.42
CA CYS A 311 -16.02 1.21 -0.11
C CYS A 311 -14.89 1.24 0.93
N THR A 312 -14.15 0.14 1.03
CA THR A 312 -12.87 0.11 1.74
C THR A 312 -11.80 0.90 0.96
N ASN A 313 -10.61 1.00 1.52
CA ASN A 313 -9.45 1.45 0.75
C ASN A 313 -9.22 0.50 -0.44
N THR A 314 -8.63 1.03 -1.52
CA THR A 314 -8.29 0.23 -2.71
C THR A 314 -7.37 -0.92 -2.33
N THR A 315 -7.76 -2.14 -2.65
CA THR A 315 -6.96 -3.36 -2.40
C THR A 315 -5.97 -3.62 -3.52
N TRP A 316 -6.35 -3.35 -4.78
CA TRP A 316 -5.47 -3.36 -5.96
C TRP A 316 -6.03 -2.46 -7.05
N THR A 317 -5.18 -2.15 -8.02
CA THR A 317 -5.56 -1.45 -9.25
C THR A 317 -5.28 -2.34 -10.46
N SER A 318 -6.10 -2.22 -11.48
CA SER A 318 -5.88 -2.91 -12.76
C SER A 318 -6.07 -1.95 -13.92
N ASN A 319 -5.30 -2.17 -14.98
CA ASN A 319 -5.44 -1.42 -16.21
C ASN A 319 -6.55 -2.02 -17.07
N LEU A 320 -7.45 -1.18 -17.54
CA LEU A 320 -8.41 -1.57 -18.57
C LEU A 320 -7.78 -1.38 -19.94
N MET A 321 -7.78 -2.43 -20.73
CA MET A 321 -7.25 -2.39 -22.09
C MET A 321 -8.36 -2.66 -23.11
N ALA A 322 -8.46 -1.79 -24.12
CA ALA A 322 -9.29 -2.05 -25.27
C ALA A 322 -8.51 -2.93 -26.26
N VAL A 323 -9.08 -4.09 -26.60
CA VAL A 323 -8.51 -5.00 -27.59
C VAL A 323 -9.23 -4.81 -28.93
N THR A 324 -8.47 -4.60 -29.98
CA THR A 324 -8.98 -4.42 -31.34
C THR A 324 -8.21 -5.28 -32.34
N ASN A 325 -8.85 -5.71 -33.40
CA ASN A 325 -8.20 -6.38 -34.53
C ASN A 325 -7.60 -5.39 -35.55
N LYS A 326 -7.69 -4.08 -35.32
CA LYS A 326 -7.15 -3.03 -36.16
C LYS A 326 -5.73 -2.66 -35.72
N GLN A 327 -4.87 -2.33 -36.67
CA GLN A 327 -3.48 -1.90 -36.39
C GLN A 327 -3.40 -0.59 -35.58
N HIS A 328 -4.40 0.28 -35.73
CA HIS A 328 -4.47 1.54 -35.00
C HIS A 328 -5.85 1.69 -34.37
N PHE A 329 -5.86 1.85 -33.07
CA PHE A 329 -7.06 2.19 -32.31
C PHE A 329 -7.29 3.70 -32.36
N ASN A 330 -8.53 4.11 -32.68
CA ASN A 330 -8.97 5.49 -32.56
C ASN A 330 -10.37 5.47 -31.96
N GLU A 331 -10.50 6.05 -30.78
CA GLU A 331 -11.74 6.08 -30.00
C GLU A 331 -12.92 6.74 -30.77
N ASN A 332 -12.62 7.72 -31.63
CA ASN A 332 -13.63 8.40 -32.45
C ASN A 332 -14.23 7.52 -33.56
N ASN A 333 -13.61 6.38 -33.83
CA ASN A 333 -14.05 5.44 -34.87
C ASN A 333 -14.65 4.16 -34.26
N VAL A 334 -14.90 4.13 -32.95
CA VAL A 334 -15.53 3.01 -32.27
C VAL A 334 -17.05 3.21 -32.32
N ASN A 335 -17.75 2.23 -32.91
CA ASN A 335 -19.21 2.22 -32.94
C ASN A 335 -19.79 1.21 -31.94
N ARG A 336 -19.08 0.11 -31.72
CA ARG A 336 -19.52 -0.98 -30.85
C ARG A 336 -18.36 -1.47 -29.99
N ILE A 337 -18.61 -1.69 -28.71
CA ILE A 337 -17.65 -2.25 -27.77
C ILE A 337 -18.30 -3.39 -27.00
N ALA A 338 -17.62 -4.52 -26.93
CA ALA A 338 -18.03 -5.64 -26.09
C ALA A 338 -17.46 -5.45 -24.67
N VAL A 339 -18.31 -5.60 -23.67
CA VAL A 339 -17.96 -5.53 -22.27
C VAL A 339 -18.49 -6.78 -21.56
N PRO A 340 -17.67 -7.48 -20.78
CA PRO A 340 -18.15 -8.66 -20.05
C PRO A 340 -19.41 -8.34 -19.23
N GLN A 341 -20.36 -9.27 -19.21
CA GLN A 341 -21.68 -9.09 -18.59
C GLN A 341 -21.61 -8.69 -17.12
N ASN A 342 -20.61 -9.21 -16.39
CA ASN A 342 -20.40 -8.95 -14.97
C ASN A 342 -19.67 -7.64 -14.62
N LYS A 343 -19.33 -6.81 -15.62
CA LYS A 343 -18.59 -5.54 -15.42
C LYS A 343 -19.55 -4.33 -15.46
N LEU A 344 -20.50 -4.28 -14.52
CA LEU A 344 -21.54 -3.24 -14.45
C LEU A 344 -20.96 -1.82 -14.37
N SER A 345 -19.96 -1.59 -13.51
CA SER A 345 -19.32 -0.27 -13.36
C SER A 345 -18.66 0.19 -14.65
N LEU A 346 -18.02 -0.73 -15.38
CA LEU A 346 -17.39 -0.41 -16.68
C LEU A 346 -18.44 -0.05 -17.71
N LYS A 347 -19.55 -0.77 -17.77
CA LYS A 347 -20.68 -0.42 -18.67
C LYS A 347 -21.23 0.98 -18.38
N LYS A 348 -21.48 1.29 -17.09
CA LYS A 348 -21.94 2.62 -16.67
C LYS A 348 -20.91 3.71 -17.01
N TYR A 349 -19.62 3.46 -16.78
CA TYR A 349 -18.54 4.37 -17.13
C TYR A 349 -18.49 4.67 -18.63
N LEU A 350 -18.49 3.63 -19.46
CA LEU A 350 -18.43 3.78 -20.91
C LEU A 350 -19.69 4.48 -21.46
N ALA A 351 -20.86 4.17 -20.95
CA ALA A 351 -22.11 4.84 -21.34
C ALA A 351 -22.12 6.33 -21.00
N PHE A 352 -21.45 6.73 -19.92
CA PHE A 352 -21.35 8.12 -19.50
C PHE A 352 -20.32 8.91 -20.33
N TYR A 353 -19.10 8.37 -20.49
CA TYR A 353 -18.01 9.09 -21.17
C TYR A 353 -18.03 8.95 -22.69
N TYR A 354 -18.63 7.86 -23.20
CA TYR A 354 -18.70 7.54 -24.62
C TYR A 354 -20.14 7.19 -25.05
N PRO A 355 -21.08 8.13 -24.90
CA PRO A 355 -22.51 7.86 -25.17
C PRO A 355 -22.81 7.50 -26.64
N GLN A 356 -21.84 7.74 -27.54
CA GLN A 356 -21.93 7.37 -28.95
C GLN A 356 -21.58 5.90 -29.22
N TRP A 357 -21.04 5.17 -28.24
CA TRP A 357 -20.70 3.76 -28.40
C TRP A 357 -21.86 2.85 -28.08
N GLU A 358 -22.12 1.88 -28.96
CA GLU A 358 -23.03 0.77 -28.68
C GLU A 358 -22.30 -0.26 -27.79
N ILE A 359 -22.72 -0.36 -26.53
CA ILE A 359 -22.16 -1.33 -25.59
C ILE A 359 -22.92 -2.65 -25.76
N VAL A 360 -22.20 -3.73 -26.02
CA VAL A 360 -22.75 -5.08 -26.19
C VAL A 360 -22.10 -6.03 -25.18
N ASP A 361 -22.86 -7.07 -24.78
CA ASP A 361 -22.39 -8.14 -23.89
C ASP A 361 -21.55 -9.19 -24.62
#